data_81034824139341fed5f3af83c3e9a884
#
_entry.id   81034824139341fed5f3af83c3e9a884
#
_cell.length_a   1.000
_cell.length_b   1.000
_cell.length_c   1.000
_cell.angle_alpha   90.00
_cell.angle_beta   90.00
_cell.angle_gamma   90.00
#
_symmetry.space_group_name_H-M   'P 1'
#
loop_
_entity.id
_entity.type
_entity.pdbx_description
1 polymer ?
#
loop_
_entity_poly.entity_id
_entity_poly.type
_entity_poly.pdbx_seq_one_letter_code
_entity_poly.pdbx_strand_id
1 'polypeptide(L)'
;MKKIFIIFLSLLSLATLKNTKTIDNSNKTYFSECYVIINRDNLEVLEGKNIHKVRSVASISKVMTCIIALESNRIFDVIVAPNEATKQIGSSIYIQENEKLSLLDLCYGLMLRSGNDAAYTIATYIGGSIDGFVKKMNSKASEIGMKNTKFTNASWLDIDEIGNLSTAYDMAVLMSYALENVWFSKISKTQSYSCKHINTWINKNKLLKMYEYTDGGKTGYTNKAKRTFVSGATKNGLKIAMCTLNCGNDFEFHKNMYEKYFSRLAFIEFLKPGINQIYDYKIESKKRIGIVVPIEKFKNGIKLYKFSSSGQLLYMEYITDDGERIKVNLYE
;
A
#
# COMPACT_ATOMS: atom_id res chain seq x y z
N MET A 1 22.67 33.62 34.28
CA MET A 1 22.42 32.46 33.43
C MET A 1 21.09 32.68 32.70
N LYS A 2 21.13 33.21 31.47
CA LYS A 2 19.94 33.51 30.66
C LYS A 2 19.75 32.31 29.69
N LYS A 3 18.64 31.58 29.84
CA LYS A 3 18.21 30.55 28.88
C LYS A 3 17.66 31.27 27.65
N ILE A 4 18.33 31.14 26.53
CA ILE A 4 17.81 31.58 25.22
C ILE A 4 16.98 30.44 24.69
N PHE A 5 15.65 30.63 24.64
CA PHE A 5 14.71 29.78 23.90
C PHE A 5 14.74 30.25 22.44
N ILE A 6 15.34 29.44 21.57
CA ILE A 6 15.21 29.63 20.12
C ILE A 6 14.01 28.86 19.66
N ILE A 7 12.90 29.57 19.43
CA ILE A 7 11.74 29.05 18.76
C ILE A 7 12.05 29.04 17.26
N PHE A 8 12.27 27.87 16.68
CA PHE A 8 12.29 27.71 15.23
C PHE A 8 10.84 27.64 14.74
N LEU A 9 10.33 28.79 14.24
CA LEU A 9 9.15 28.79 13.38
C LEU A 9 9.55 28.15 12.04
N SER A 10 9.10 26.92 11.82
CA SER A 10 9.08 26.34 10.49
C SER A 10 7.99 27.05 9.68
N LEU A 11 8.39 27.99 8.84
CA LEU A 11 7.53 28.51 7.79
C LEU A 11 7.24 27.37 6.80
N LEU A 12 6.14 26.65 7.04
CA LEU A 12 5.49 25.90 5.98
C LEU A 12 5.00 26.91 4.94
N SER A 13 5.70 27.04 3.83
CA SER A 13 5.15 27.67 2.65
C SER A 13 4.03 26.78 2.13
N LEU A 14 2.79 27.04 2.56
CA LEU A 14 1.60 26.59 1.84
C LEU A 14 1.63 27.25 0.46
N ALA A 15 2.28 26.59 -0.49
CA ALA A 15 2.05 26.85 -1.87
C ALA A 15 0.60 26.41 -2.14
N THR A 16 -0.30 27.40 -2.23
CA THR A 16 -1.65 27.25 -2.75
C THR A 16 -1.54 26.66 -4.14
N LEU A 17 -1.63 25.36 -4.26
CA LEU A 17 -1.80 24.65 -5.52
C LEU A 17 -3.17 25.05 -6.09
N LYS A 18 -3.17 26.09 -6.92
CA LYS A 18 -4.25 26.40 -7.84
C LYS A 18 -4.62 25.11 -8.58
N ASN A 19 -5.93 24.88 -8.76
CA ASN A 19 -6.53 23.84 -9.60
C ASN A 19 -5.86 23.77 -10.98
N THR A 20 -4.75 23.08 -11.09
CA THR A 20 -4.16 22.74 -12.36
C THR A 20 -4.79 21.43 -12.82
N LYS A 21 -5.62 21.50 -13.87
CA LYS A 21 -5.90 20.33 -14.70
C LYS A 21 -4.55 19.73 -15.07
N THR A 22 -4.25 18.55 -14.58
CA THR A 22 -3.06 17.80 -15.00
C THR A 22 -3.24 17.45 -16.46
N ILE A 23 -2.65 18.25 -17.35
CA ILE A 23 -2.56 17.96 -18.77
C ILE A 23 -1.35 17.03 -18.92
N ASP A 24 -1.62 15.74 -19.08
CA ASP A 24 -0.66 14.79 -19.62
C ASP A 24 -0.47 15.10 -21.10
N ASN A 25 0.74 14.93 -21.65
CA ASN A 25 1.09 15.15 -23.06
C ASN A 25 0.26 14.32 -24.07
N SER A 26 -0.67 13.47 -23.60
CA SER A 26 -1.57 12.65 -24.40
C SER A 26 -2.99 13.24 -24.55
N ASN A 27 -3.31 14.45 -24.08
CA ASN A 27 -4.67 15.03 -24.08
C ASN A 27 -5.78 14.18 -23.45
N LYS A 28 -5.44 13.16 -22.64
CA LYS A 28 -6.43 12.34 -21.93
C LYS A 28 -6.74 12.94 -20.55
N THR A 29 -7.93 13.46 -20.39
CA THR A 29 -8.44 13.91 -19.09
C THR A 29 -8.90 12.68 -18.31
N TYR A 30 -8.21 12.33 -17.24
CA TYR A 30 -8.62 11.26 -16.31
C TYR A 30 -9.60 11.83 -15.30
N PHE A 31 -10.74 11.16 -15.17
CA PHE A 31 -11.68 11.47 -14.10
C PHE A 31 -11.48 10.47 -12.95
N SER A 32 -11.05 10.98 -11.81
CA SER A 32 -11.16 10.29 -10.53
C SER A 32 -11.86 11.18 -9.53
N GLU A 33 -12.82 10.62 -8.79
CA GLU A 33 -13.52 11.38 -7.75
C GLU A 33 -12.61 11.60 -6.54
N CYS A 34 -11.93 10.53 -6.12
CA CYS A 34 -10.94 10.58 -5.05
C CYS A 34 -9.68 9.85 -5.51
N TYR A 35 -8.52 10.42 -5.24
CA TYR A 35 -7.25 9.73 -5.42
C TYR A 35 -6.18 10.28 -4.47
N VAL A 36 -5.18 9.47 -4.21
CA VAL A 36 -3.97 9.87 -3.48
C VAL A 36 -2.77 9.11 -3.98
N ILE A 37 -1.63 9.76 -3.95
CA ILE A 37 -0.30 9.19 -4.17
C ILE A 37 0.52 9.54 -2.95
N ILE A 38 1.09 8.52 -2.32
CA ILE A 38 1.92 8.68 -1.13
C ILE A 38 3.29 8.02 -1.31
N ASN A 39 4.30 8.57 -0.66
CA ASN A 39 5.56 7.88 -0.39
C ASN A 39 5.31 6.79 0.67
N ARG A 40 5.68 5.53 0.36
CA ARG A 40 5.42 4.40 1.26
C ARG A 40 6.32 4.36 2.49
N ASP A 41 7.48 5.00 2.47
CA ASP A 41 8.42 4.95 3.58
C ASP A 41 8.01 5.88 4.75
N ASN A 42 7.34 7.02 4.45
CA ASN A 42 6.93 8.02 5.46
C ASN A 42 5.46 8.44 5.38
N LEU A 43 4.67 7.86 4.47
CA LEU A 43 3.25 8.13 4.22
C LEU A 43 2.96 9.58 3.79
N GLU A 44 3.97 10.34 3.38
CA GLU A 44 3.82 11.69 2.86
C GLU A 44 2.99 11.72 1.59
N VAL A 45 2.02 12.65 1.52
CA VAL A 45 1.17 12.84 0.34
C VAL A 45 1.92 13.61 -0.73
N LEU A 46 2.20 12.97 -1.86
CA LEU A 46 2.81 13.60 -3.02
C LEU A 46 1.78 14.38 -3.85
N GLU A 47 0.59 13.81 -4.01
CA GLU A 47 -0.53 14.45 -4.71
C GLU A 47 -1.84 13.74 -4.33
N GLY A 48 -2.96 14.49 -4.42
CA GLY A 48 -4.26 13.88 -4.20
C GLY A 48 -5.43 14.82 -4.41
N LYS A 49 -6.61 14.21 -4.46
CA LYS A 49 -7.91 14.90 -4.54
C LYS A 49 -8.90 14.17 -3.66
N ASN A 50 -9.59 14.91 -2.79
CA ASN A 50 -10.59 14.35 -1.87
C ASN A 50 -10.04 13.14 -1.06
N ILE A 51 -8.78 13.22 -0.64
CA ILE A 51 -8.02 12.09 -0.10
C ILE A 51 -8.67 11.46 1.14
N HIS A 52 -9.39 12.25 1.94
CA HIS A 52 -10.09 11.82 3.17
C HIS A 52 -11.61 11.68 3.00
N LYS A 53 -12.15 11.80 1.77
CA LYS A 53 -13.57 11.57 1.53
C LYS A 53 -13.90 10.09 1.72
N VAL A 54 -14.77 9.79 2.70
CA VAL A 54 -15.21 8.42 2.98
C VAL A 54 -16.15 7.92 1.89
N ARG A 55 -15.86 6.71 1.37
CA ARG A 55 -16.64 6.05 0.33
C ARG A 55 -16.65 4.54 0.52
N SER A 56 -17.59 3.85 -0.13
CA SER A 56 -17.46 2.41 -0.34
C SER A 56 -16.22 2.11 -1.19
N VAL A 57 -15.43 1.15 -0.74
CA VAL A 57 -14.15 0.79 -1.38
C VAL A 57 -14.21 -0.51 -2.17
N ALA A 58 -15.36 -1.19 -2.15
CA ALA A 58 -15.51 -2.47 -2.84
C ALA A 58 -14.41 -3.47 -2.44
N SER A 59 -14.02 -4.33 -3.37
CA SER A 59 -13.07 -5.43 -3.13
C SER A 59 -11.62 -5.01 -2.88
N ILE A 60 -11.27 -3.71 -2.89
CA ILE A 60 -9.92 -3.33 -2.44
C ILE A 60 -9.77 -3.53 -0.93
N SER A 61 -10.88 -3.62 -0.17
CA SER A 61 -10.91 -4.04 1.25
C SER A 61 -10.27 -5.42 1.50
N LYS A 62 -10.22 -6.31 0.49
CA LYS A 62 -9.60 -7.64 0.58
C LYS A 62 -8.08 -7.61 0.80
N VAL A 63 -7.44 -6.46 0.61
CA VAL A 63 -6.05 -6.25 1.05
C VAL A 63 -5.94 -6.46 2.56
N MET A 64 -6.90 -5.94 3.35
CA MET A 64 -6.95 -6.15 4.80
C MET A 64 -7.19 -7.62 5.14
N THR A 65 -8.11 -8.28 4.45
CA THR A 65 -8.39 -9.71 4.65
C THR A 65 -7.14 -10.57 4.39
N CYS A 66 -6.43 -10.26 3.31
CA CYS A 66 -5.21 -10.98 2.94
C CYS A 66 -4.10 -10.77 3.98
N ILE A 67 -3.83 -9.52 4.39
CA ILE A 67 -2.70 -9.27 5.30
C ILE A 67 -2.93 -9.88 6.68
N ILE A 68 -4.15 -9.85 7.22
CA ILE A 68 -4.48 -10.54 8.49
C ILE A 68 -4.28 -12.05 8.36
N ALA A 69 -4.67 -12.65 7.23
CA ALA A 69 -4.44 -14.07 6.99
C ALA A 69 -2.94 -14.40 6.98
N LEU A 70 -2.12 -13.58 6.31
CA LEU A 70 -0.68 -13.79 6.19
C LEU A 70 0.06 -13.59 7.51
N GLU A 71 -0.39 -12.66 8.35
CA GLU A 71 0.18 -12.38 9.67
C GLU A 71 -0.22 -13.40 10.75
N SER A 72 -1.14 -14.30 10.44
CA SER A 72 -1.56 -15.35 11.38
C SER A 72 -0.51 -16.43 11.62
N ASN A 73 0.58 -16.46 10.86
CA ASN A 73 1.61 -17.53 10.82
C ASN A 73 1.07 -18.91 10.45
N ARG A 74 -0.11 -18.97 9.80
CA ARG A 74 -0.83 -20.19 9.44
C ARG A 74 -0.95 -20.42 7.93
N ILE A 75 -0.09 -19.77 7.15
CA ILE A 75 -0.20 -19.67 5.68
C ILE A 75 -0.21 -21.05 4.99
N PHE A 76 0.36 -22.08 5.59
CA PHE A 76 0.39 -23.43 5.02
C PHE A 76 -0.66 -24.38 5.62
N ASP A 77 -1.49 -23.91 6.55
CA ASP A 77 -2.58 -24.71 7.08
C ASP A 77 -3.56 -25.09 5.98
N VAL A 78 -4.01 -26.33 5.98
CA VAL A 78 -5.03 -26.84 5.06
C VAL A 78 -6.40 -26.65 5.70
N ILE A 79 -7.27 -25.92 5.01
CA ILE A 79 -8.58 -25.50 5.50
C ILE A 79 -9.64 -26.25 4.73
N VAL A 80 -10.61 -26.81 5.44
CA VAL A 80 -11.82 -27.35 4.84
C VAL A 80 -12.81 -26.20 4.61
N ALA A 81 -13.21 -25.99 3.38
CA ALA A 81 -14.14 -24.92 3.03
C ALA A 81 -15.53 -25.20 3.63
N PRO A 82 -16.11 -24.26 4.39
CA PRO A 82 -17.46 -24.42 4.91
C PRO A 82 -18.50 -24.30 3.79
N ASN A 83 -19.66 -24.97 3.94
CA ASN A 83 -20.72 -24.92 2.95
C ASN A 83 -21.17 -23.48 2.61
N GLU A 84 -21.22 -22.60 3.60
CA GLU A 84 -21.59 -21.19 3.42
C GLU A 84 -20.65 -20.43 2.48
N ALA A 85 -19.39 -20.88 2.31
CA ALA A 85 -18.47 -20.29 1.35
C ALA A 85 -18.94 -20.45 -0.08
N THR A 86 -19.56 -21.61 -0.41
CA THR A 86 -20.08 -21.91 -1.77
C THR A 86 -21.27 -21.03 -2.15
N LYS A 87 -21.96 -20.45 -1.16
CA LYS A 87 -23.14 -19.59 -1.33
C LYS A 87 -22.79 -18.11 -1.50
N GLN A 88 -21.49 -17.77 -1.45
CA GLN A 88 -21.06 -16.37 -1.56
C GLN A 88 -21.30 -15.83 -2.98
N ILE A 89 -22.04 -14.73 -3.07
CA ILE A 89 -22.37 -14.09 -4.35
C ILE A 89 -21.21 -13.23 -4.87
N GLY A 90 -21.19 -12.96 -6.17
CA GLY A 90 -20.23 -12.08 -6.85
C GLY A 90 -18.98 -12.81 -7.36
N SER A 91 -17.80 -12.19 -7.23
CA SER A 91 -16.55 -12.83 -7.69
C SER A 91 -16.23 -14.04 -6.83
N SER A 92 -15.94 -15.17 -7.46
CA SER A 92 -15.65 -16.45 -6.82
C SER A 92 -14.43 -17.12 -7.43
N ILE A 93 -13.78 -17.99 -6.68
CA ILE A 93 -12.83 -19.00 -7.17
C ILE A 93 -13.49 -20.37 -7.34
N TYR A 94 -14.80 -20.45 -7.06
CA TYR A 94 -15.66 -21.62 -7.22
C TYR A 94 -15.28 -22.79 -6.30
N ILE A 95 -15.02 -22.48 -5.03
CA ILE A 95 -14.75 -23.46 -3.99
C ILE A 95 -15.95 -24.42 -3.88
N GLN A 96 -15.66 -25.73 -3.81
CA GLN A 96 -16.67 -26.75 -3.56
C GLN A 96 -16.84 -27.01 -2.06
N GLU A 97 -17.99 -27.52 -1.67
CA GLU A 97 -18.23 -27.94 -0.30
C GLU A 97 -17.22 -28.99 0.14
N ASN A 98 -16.68 -28.82 1.35
CA ASN A 98 -15.63 -29.67 1.93
C ASN A 98 -14.31 -29.71 1.14
N GLU A 99 -14.12 -28.82 0.18
CA GLU A 99 -12.85 -28.71 -0.53
C GLU A 99 -11.73 -28.30 0.43
N LYS A 100 -10.57 -28.94 0.28
CA LYS A 100 -9.38 -28.68 1.09
C LYS A 100 -8.41 -27.77 0.33
N LEU A 101 -8.21 -26.56 0.84
CA LEU A 101 -7.31 -25.55 0.28
C LEU A 101 -6.34 -25.05 1.33
N SER A 102 -5.09 -24.78 0.95
CA SER A 102 -4.18 -24.08 1.87
C SER A 102 -4.62 -22.63 2.06
N LEU A 103 -4.28 -22.05 3.21
CA LEU A 103 -4.50 -20.61 3.43
C LEU A 103 -3.78 -19.78 2.36
N LEU A 104 -2.63 -20.26 1.87
CA LEU A 104 -1.90 -19.65 0.77
C LEU A 104 -2.71 -19.65 -0.53
N ASP A 105 -3.34 -20.80 -0.93
CA ASP A 105 -4.19 -20.88 -2.10
C ASP A 105 -5.39 -19.92 -1.99
N LEU A 106 -6.01 -19.88 -0.81
CA LEU A 106 -7.11 -18.95 -0.52
C LEU A 106 -6.67 -17.48 -0.68
N CYS A 107 -5.47 -17.10 -0.22
CA CYS A 107 -4.92 -15.76 -0.41
C CYS A 107 -4.65 -15.44 -1.89
N TYR A 108 -4.16 -16.39 -2.68
CA TYR A 108 -4.03 -16.22 -4.13
C TYR A 108 -5.40 -16.04 -4.79
N GLY A 109 -6.36 -16.88 -4.51
CA GLY A 109 -7.73 -16.77 -5.04
C GLY A 109 -8.40 -15.44 -4.65
N LEU A 110 -8.23 -15.02 -3.41
CA LEU A 110 -8.70 -13.74 -2.88
C LEU A 110 -8.13 -12.55 -3.66
N MET A 111 -6.81 -12.52 -3.88
CA MET A 111 -6.14 -11.37 -4.50
C MET A 111 -6.27 -11.37 -6.02
N LEU A 112 -6.04 -12.49 -6.69
CA LEU A 112 -6.02 -12.57 -8.15
C LEU A 112 -7.42 -12.54 -8.74
N ARG A 113 -8.37 -13.31 -8.17
CA ARG A 113 -9.74 -13.46 -8.67
C ARG A 113 -10.77 -12.62 -7.91
N SER A 114 -10.38 -12.09 -6.75
CA SER A 114 -11.30 -11.40 -5.85
C SER A 114 -12.38 -12.33 -5.26
N GLY A 115 -12.04 -13.60 -4.99
CA GLY A 115 -12.96 -14.62 -4.50
C GLY A 115 -13.65 -14.22 -3.19
N ASN A 116 -14.99 -14.15 -3.17
CA ASN A 116 -15.77 -13.92 -1.95
C ASN A 116 -15.86 -15.18 -1.12
N ASP A 117 -15.91 -16.33 -1.76
CA ASP A 117 -15.82 -17.67 -1.17
C ASP A 117 -14.49 -17.85 -0.42
N ALA A 118 -13.37 -17.44 -1.03
CA ALA A 118 -12.07 -17.41 -0.37
C ALA A 118 -12.05 -16.44 0.82
N ALA A 119 -12.63 -15.24 0.69
CA ALA A 119 -12.73 -14.27 1.77
C ALA A 119 -13.52 -14.81 2.96
N TYR A 120 -14.66 -15.47 2.70
CA TYR A 120 -15.49 -16.09 3.71
C TYR A 120 -14.73 -17.21 4.45
N THR A 121 -14.10 -18.11 3.70
CA THR A 121 -13.32 -19.23 4.27
C THR A 121 -12.16 -18.71 5.13
N ILE A 122 -11.40 -17.71 4.67
CA ILE A 122 -10.34 -17.08 5.45
C ILE A 122 -10.91 -16.47 6.74
N ALA A 123 -12.00 -15.72 6.63
CA ALA A 123 -12.57 -15.00 7.76
C ALA A 123 -13.08 -15.93 8.86
N THR A 124 -13.80 -16.99 8.49
CA THR A 124 -14.27 -17.98 9.45
C THR A 124 -13.14 -18.76 10.10
N TYR A 125 -12.10 -19.13 9.33
CA TYR A 125 -10.95 -19.85 9.83
C TYR A 125 -10.09 -19.02 10.79
N ILE A 126 -9.73 -17.80 10.42
CA ILE A 126 -8.84 -16.94 11.22
C ILE A 126 -9.59 -16.20 12.32
N GLY A 127 -10.85 -15.85 12.09
CA GLY A 127 -11.68 -15.10 13.03
C GLY A 127 -12.51 -15.97 13.99
N GLY A 128 -12.65 -17.27 13.70
CA GLY A 128 -13.62 -18.15 14.35
C GLY A 128 -15.07 -17.86 13.95
N SER A 129 -15.33 -16.67 13.45
CA SER A 129 -16.60 -16.20 12.87
C SER A 129 -16.35 -14.98 11.98
N ILE A 130 -17.35 -14.58 11.17
CA ILE A 130 -17.27 -13.34 10.38
C ILE A 130 -17.12 -12.13 11.30
N ASP A 131 -17.90 -12.04 12.37
CA ASP A 131 -17.84 -10.93 13.33
C ASP A 131 -16.48 -10.87 14.06
N GLY A 132 -15.94 -12.03 14.44
CA GLY A 132 -14.60 -12.13 15.03
C GLY A 132 -13.53 -11.63 14.08
N PHE A 133 -13.64 -11.95 12.78
CA PHE A 133 -12.71 -11.46 11.77
C PHE A 133 -12.87 -9.96 11.51
N VAL A 134 -14.08 -9.44 11.44
CA VAL A 134 -14.36 -7.99 11.29
C VAL A 134 -13.76 -7.18 12.45
N LYS A 135 -13.82 -7.70 13.68
CA LYS A 135 -13.12 -7.09 14.84
C LYS A 135 -11.62 -7.01 14.59
N LYS A 136 -11.00 -8.09 14.07
CA LYS A 136 -9.57 -8.09 13.72
C LYS A 136 -9.25 -7.07 12.61
N MET A 137 -10.10 -6.95 11.58
CA MET A 137 -9.93 -5.95 10.51
C MET A 137 -9.93 -4.51 11.04
N ASN A 138 -10.90 -4.17 11.91
CA ASN A 138 -10.97 -2.83 12.48
C ASN A 138 -9.85 -2.56 13.50
N SER A 139 -9.44 -3.56 14.27
CA SER A 139 -8.28 -3.45 15.17
C SER A 139 -6.99 -3.18 14.38
N LYS A 140 -6.74 -3.94 13.29
CA LYS A 140 -5.59 -3.73 12.41
C LYS A 140 -5.65 -2.37 11.71
N ALA A 141 -6.83 -1.92 11.28
CA ALA A 141 -7.01 -0.59 10.69
C ALA A 141 -6.59 0.52 11.67
N SER A 142 -7.01 0.42 12.93
CA SER A 142 -6.58 1.34 13.99
C SER A 142 -5.08 1.29 14.24
N GLU A 143 -4.49 0.08 14.31
CA GLU A 143 -3.06 -0.16 14.52
C GLU A 143 -2.19 0.53 13.47
N ILE A 144 -2.57 0.45 12.19
CA ILE A 144 -1.81 1.05 11.08
C ILE A 144 -2.24 2.47 10.73
N GLY A 145 -3.11 3.11 11.53
CA GLY A 145 -3.47 4.51 11.40
C GLY A 145 -4.54 4.84 10.35
N MET A 146 -5.40 3.90 9.97
CA MET A 146 -6.54 4.13 9.05
C MET A 146 -7.72 4.79 9.79
N LYS A 147 -7.63 6.10 10.02
CA LYS A 147 -8.54 6.84 10.91
C LYS A 147 -9.97 6.99 10.41
N ASN A 148 -10.20 6.88 9.10
CA ASN A 148 -11.50 7.09 8.45
C ASN A 148 -12.03 5.79 7.82
N THR A 149 -11.69 4.64 8.41
CA THR A 149 -12.03 3.32 7.88
C THR A 149 -12.91 2.55 8.85
N LYS A 150 -13.95 1.90 8.31
CA LYS A 150 -14.79 0.96 9.01
C LYS A 150 -15.06 -0.25 8.14
N PHE A 151 -14.59 -1.41 8.57
CA PHE A 151 -14.92 -2.68 7.95
C PHE A 151 -16.14 -3.30 8.61
N THR A 152 -17.01 -3.90 7.79
CA THR A 152 -18.23 -4.61 8.21
C THR A 152 -18.26 -6.05 7.72
N ASN A 153 -17.40 -6.40 6.77
CA ASN A 153 -17.28 -7.76 6.25
C ASN A 153 -15.89 -8.01 5.62
N ALA A 154 -15.54 -9.27 5.41
CA ALA A 154 -14.23 -9.69 4.89
C ALA A 154 -14.09 -9.55 3.36
N SER A 155 -15.19 -9.32 2.62
CA SER A 155 -15.20 -9.37 1.16
C SER A 155 -15.47 -8.03 0.48
N TRP A 156 -16.72 -7.57 0.47
CA TRP A 156 -17.16 -6.27 -0.08
C TRP A 156 -18.69 -6.11 -0.03
N LEU A 157 -19.42 -7.14 0.39
CA LEU A 157 -20.89 -7.17 0.29
C LEU A 157 -21.49 -5.94 0.98
N ASP A 158 -22.08 -5.06 0.17
CA ASP A 158 -22.94 -3.98 0.64
C ASP A 158 -24.34 -4.61 0.92
N ILE A 159 -24.50 -5.21 2.10
CA ILE A 159 -25.81 -5.70 2.56
C ILE A 159 -26.51 -4.49 3.20
N ASP A 160 -27.73 -4.21 2.77
CA ASP A 160 -28.57 -3.11 3.30
C ASP A 160 -27.86 -1.75 3.29
N GLU A 161 -27.12 -1.45 2.22
CA GLU A 161 -26.32 -0.23 2.06
C GLU A 161 -25.13 -0.07 3.03
N ILE A 162 -24.88 -1.03 3.91
CA ILE A 162 -23.77 -1.04 4.87
C ILE A 162 -22.65 -1.91 4.32
N GLY A 163 -21.64 -1.28 3.74
CA GLY A 163 -20.43 -1.93 3.23
C GLY A 163 -19.16 -1.45 3.90
N ASN A 164 -18.02 -1.93 3.42
CA ASN A 164 -16.72 -1.44 3.87
C ASN A 164 -16.51 0.00 3.41
N LEU A 165 -16.34 0.90 4.36
CA LEU A 165 -16.12 2.33 4.15
C LEU A 165 -14.67 2.70 4.45
N SER A 166 -14.05 3.48 3.58
CA SER A 166 -12.69 3.97 3.77
C SER A 166 -12.44 5.22 2.92
N THR A 167 -11.21 5.70 2.91
CA THR A 167 -10.75 6.85 2.09
C THR A 167 -9.64 6.41 1.14
N ALA A 168 -9.34 7.22 0.14
CA ALA A 168 -8.21 6.96 -0.74
C ALA A 168 -6.90 6.90 0.06
N TYR A 169 -6.73 7.81 1.04
CA TYR A 169 -5.55 7.87 1.89
C TYR A 169 -5.41 6.61 2.74
N ASP A 170 -6.45 6.20 3.48
CA ASP A 170 -6.37 5.02 4.34
C ASP A 170 -6.09 3.75 3.53
N MET A 171 -6.68 3.62 2.33
CA MET A 171 -6.39 2.47 1.46
C MET A 171 -4.97 2.48 0.90
N ALA A 172 -4.38 3.65 0.65
CA ALA A 172 -2.97 3.75 0.26
C ALA A 172 -2.03 3.42 1.43
N VAL A 173 -2.38 3.82 2.67
CA VAL A 173 -1.70 3.40 3.90
C VAL A 173 -1.72 1.88 4.06
N LEU A 174 -2.91 1.26 3.90
CA LEU A 174 -3.05 -0.19 3.95
C LEU A 174 -2.19 -0.90 2.90
N MET A 175 -2.16 -0.39 1.66
CA MET A 175 -1.33 -0.96 0.60
C MET A 175 0.16 -0.81 0.91
N SER A 176 0.58 0.33 1.46
CA SER A 176 1.96 0.56 1.88
C SER A 176 2.39 -0.45 2.93
N TYR A 177 1.57 -0.64 3.96
CA TYR A 177 1.79 -1.63 5.01
C TYR A 177 1.86 -3.06 4.44
N ALA A 178 0.86 -3.44 3.65
CA ALA A 178 0.74 -4.80 3.13
C ALA A 178 1.91 -5.18 2.21
N LEU A 179 2.43 -4.26 1.39
CA LEU A 179 3.55 -4.51 0.49
C LEU A 179 4.90 -4.71 1.19
N GLU A 180 5.04 -4.38 2.47
CA GLU A 180 6.22 -4.73 3.26
C GLU A 180 6.20 -6.21 3.71
N ASN A 181 5.04 -6.87 3.67
CA ASN A 181 4.94 -8.31 3.90
C ASN A 181 5.38 -9.08 2.63
N VAL A 182 6.39 -9.93 2.79
CA VAL A 182 7.00 -10.69 1.67
C VAL A 182 5.99 -11.56 0.93
N TRP A 183 5.08 -12.23 1.65
CA TRP A 183 4.06 -13.05 1.03
C TRP A 183 3.00 -12.23 0.32
N PHE A 184 2.56 -11.12 0.92
CA PHE A 184 1.60 -10.22 0.27
C PHE A 184 2.16 -9.65 -1.03
N SER A 185 3.39 -9.14 -1.00
CA SER A 185 4.08 -8.61 -2.17
C SER A 185 4.16 -9.67 -3.28
N LYS A 186 4.58 -10.90 -2.94
CA LYS A 186 4.64 -12.02 -3.88
C LYS A 186 3.26 -12.34 -4.48
N ILE A 187 2.22 -12.50 -3.65
CA ILE A 187 0.86 -12.84 -4.09
C ILE A 187 0.29 -11.75 -4.98
N SER A 188 0.34 -10.48 -4.55
CA SER A 188 -0.28 -9.37 -5.25
C SER A 188 0.39 -9.04 -6.59
N LYS A 189 1.69 -9.35 -6.74
CA LYS A 189 2.48 -9.21 -7.98
C LYS A 189 2.32 -10.39 -8.94
N THR A 190 1.83 -11.53 -8.49
CA THR A 190 1.67 -12.73 -9.32
C THR A 190 0.66 -12.50 -10.45
N GLN A 191 1.04 -12.74 -11.69
CA GLN A 191 0.16 -12.58 -12.86
C GLN A 191 -0.78 -13.76 -13.05
N SER A 192 -0.32 -14.99 -12.76
CA SER A 192 -1.13 -16.19 -12.81
C SER A 192 -0.67 -17.19 -11.75
N TYR A 193 -1.61 -17.95 -11.21
CA TYR A 193 -1.37 -18.97 -10.19
C TYR A 193 -2.19 -20.21 -10.49
N SER A 194 -1.55 -21.38 -10.53
CA SER A 194 -2.21 -22.67 -10.73
C SER A 194 -2.40 -23.36 -9.37
N CYS A 195 -3.63 -23.40 -8.90
CA CYS A 195 -4.00 -24.18 -7.74
C CYS A 195 -4.19 -25.67 -8.17
N LYS A 196 -3.68 -26.61 -7.37
CA LYS A 196 -3.68 -28.05 -7.71
C LYS A 196 -5.10 -28.63 -7.92
N HIS A 197 -6.10 -28.05 -7.29
CA HIS A 197 -7.48 -28.56 -7.28
C HIS A 197 -8.44 -27.75 -8.16
N ILE A 198 -8.04 -26.57 -8.61
CA ILE A 198 -8.87 -25.62 -9.37
C ILE A 198 -8.04 -25.08 -10.54
N ASN A 199 -8.71 -24.50 -11.52
CA ASN A 199 -8.08 -23.91 -12.71
C ASN A 199 -7.04 -22.83 -12.39
N THR A 200 -6.21 -22.50 -13.37
CA THR A 200 -5.27 -21.38 -13.29
C THR A 200 -6.00 -20.05 -13.12
N TRP A 201 -5.64 -19.32 -12.10
CA TRP A 201 -6.17 -17.98 -11.81
C TRP A 201 -5.31 -16.90 -12.41
N ILE A 202 -5.90 -16.07 -13.26
CA ILE A 202 -5.24 -14.91 -13.85
C ILE A 202 -5.56 -13.68 -13.02
N ASN A 203 -4.56 -12.89 -12.68
CA ASN A 203 -4.74 -11.66 -11.91
C ASN A 203 -5.53 -10.61 -12.70
N LYS A 204 -6.57 -10.05 -12.08
CA LYS A 204 -7.39 -8.97 -12.66
C LYS A 204 -6.65 -7.63 -12.74
N ASN A 205 -5.52 -7.47 -12.05
CA ASN A 205 -4.69 -6.28 -12.08
C ASN A 205 -3.89 -6.21 -13.39
N LYS A 206 -4.43 -5.48 -14.37
CA LYS A 206 -3.76 -5.29 -15.68
C LYS A 206 -2.49 -4.45 -15.59
N LEU A 207 -2.34 -3.62 -14.55
CA LEU A 207 -1.16 -2.77 -14.37
C LEU A 207 0.14 -3.58 -14.29
N LEU A 208 0.09 -4.83 -13.79
CA LEU A 208 1.24 -5.75 -13.77
C LEU A 208 1.84 -6.05 -15.14
N LYS A 209 1.03 -5.93 -16.22
CA LYS A 209 1.51 -6.09 -17.60
C LYS A 209 1.79 -4.76 -18.29
N MET A 210 1.23 -3.67 -17.77
CA MET A 210 1.32 -2.34 -18.36
C MET A 210 2.52 -1.55 -17.84
N TYR A 211 3.02 -1.90 -16.64
CA TYR A 211 4.06 -1.14 -15.97
C TYR A 211 4.99 -2.06 -15.14
N GLU A 212 6.21 -2.23 -15.59
CA GLU A 212 7.19 -3.18 -15.04
C GLU A 212 7.55 -2.94 -13.57
N TYR A 213 7.49 -1.69 -13.10
CA TYR A 213 7.83 -1.30 -11.73
C TYR A 213 6.69 -1.54 -10.72
N THR A 214 5.57 -2.14 -11.16
CA THR A 214 4.44 -2.44 -10.28
C THR A 214 4.79 -3.51 -9.26
N ASP A 215 4.64 -3.20 -7.95
CA ASP A 215 4.86 -4.14 -6.85
C ASP A 215 3.65 -5.04 -6.59
N GLY A 216 2.47 -4.59 -6.99
CA GLY A 216 1.21 -5.29 -6.78
C GLY A 216 0.01 -4.36 -6.74
N GLY A 217 -1.16 -4.92 -6.42
CA GLY A 217 -2.37 -4.13 -6.31
C GLY A 217 -3.64 -4.95 -6.23
N LYS A 218 -4.77 -4.26 -5.98
CA LYS A 218 -6.10 -4.88 -5.92
C LYS A 218 -7.15 -3.99 -6.56
N THR A 219 -7.96 -4.58 -7.43
CA THR A 219 -9.10 -3.93 -8.08
C THR A 219 -10.40 -4.17 -7.33
N GLY A 220 -11.34 -3.23 -7.42
CA GLY A 220 -12.69 -3.38 -6.92
C GLY A 220 -13.72 -2.72 -7.83
N TYR A 221 -14.94 -3.22 -7.77
CA TYR A 221 -16.10 -2.64 -8.44
C TYR A 221 -17.38 -3.05 -7.75
N THR A 222 -18.23 -2.08 -7.47
CA THR A 222 -19.66 -2.25 -7.19
C THR A 222 -20.43 -1.10 -7.85
N ASN A 223 -21.76 -1.24 -7.95
CA ASN A 223 -22.57 -0.13 -8.48
C ASN A 223 -22.45 1.14 -7.62
N LYS A 224 -22.27 1.01 -6.31
CA LYS A 224 -22.11 2.10 -5.35
C LYS A 224 -20.70 2.70 -5.37
N ALA A 225 -19.68 1.86 -5.27
CA ALA A 225 -18.28 2.30 -5.23
C ALA A 225 -17.76 2.77 -6.59
N LYS A 226 -18.35 2.26 -7.69
CA LYS A 226 -17.80 2.31 -9.04
C LYS A 226 -16.42 1.61 -9.09
N ARG A 227 -15.56 1.92 -10.06
CA ARG A 227 -14.22 1.33 -10.11
C ARG A 227 -13.34 1.90 -9.01
N THR A 228 -12.70 1.00 -8.28
CA THR A 228 -11.72 1.31 -7.25
C THR A 228 -10.44 0.51 -7.52
N PHE A 229 -9.30 1.13 -7.28
CA PHE A 229 -8.02 0.46 -7.46
C PHE A 229 -7.01 0.99 -6.45
N VAL A 230 -6.24 0.09 -5.85
CA VAL A 230 -5.10 0.42 -5.01
C VAL A 230 -3.89 -0.38 -5.49
N SER A 231 -2.75 0.27 -5.63
CA SER A 231 -1.51 -0.38 -6.08
C SER A 231 -0.27 0.28 -5.48
N GLY A 232 0.86 -0.40 -5.62
CA GLY A 232 2.17 0.14 -5.32
C GLY A 232 3.15 -0.09 -6.45
N ALA A 233 4.16 0.76 -6.53
CA ALA A 233 5.27 0.64 -7.46
C ALA A 233 6.58 1.12 -6.82
N THR A 234 7.71 0.58 -7.30
CA THR A 234 9.05 0.95 -6.83
C THR A 234 9.99 1.18 -8.00
N LYS A 235 10.63 2.35 -8.06
CA LYS A 235 11.67 2.68 -9.05
C LYS A 235 12.70 3.62 -8.44
N ASN A 236 13.98 3.44 -8.78
CA ASN A 236 15.08 4.26 -8.28
C ASN A 236 15.07 4.41 -6.74
N GLY A 237 14.76 3.32 -6.04
CA GLY A 237 14.63 3.31 -4.59
C GLY A 237 13.35 3.97 -4.05
N LEU A 238 12.67 4.82 -4.78
CA LEU A 238 11.42 5.45 -4.36
C LEU A 238 10.28 4.42 -4.40
N LYS A 239 9.59 4.24 -3.27
CA LYS A 239 8.41 3.39 -3.11
C LYS A 239 7.16 4.27 -3.07
N ILE A 240 6.21 4.03 -3.95
CA ILE A 240 4.96 4.80 -4.04
C ILE A 240 3.77 3.87 -3.88
N ALA A 241 2.75 4.31 -3.14
CA ALA A 241 1.41 3.72 -3.17
C ALA A 241 0.41 4.73 -3.72
N MET A 242 -0.58 4.23 -4.46
CA MET A 242 -1.65 5.02 -5.03
C MET A 242 -2.98 4.32 -4.85
N CYS A 243 -4.02 5.10 -4.52
CA CYS A 243 -5.40 4.64 -4.50
C CYS A 243 -6.28 5.58 -5.30
N THR A 244 -7.19 5.00 -6.09
CA THR A 244 -8.26 5.72 -6.80
C THR A 244 -9.62 5.15 -6.44
N LEU A 245 -10.59 6.03 -6.20
CA LEU A 245 -11.98 5.68 -5.94
C LEU A 245 -12.87 6.39 -6.97
N ASN A 246 -13.76 5.62 -7.62
CA ASN A 246 -14.58 6.07 -8.73
C ASN A 246 -13.73 6.67 -9.88
N CYS A 247 -12.89 5.81 -10.46
CA CYS A 247 -11.99 6.17 -11.57
C CYS A 247 -12.15 5.19 -12.75
N GLY A 248 -12.64 5.65 -13.90
CA GLY A 248 -12.91 4.78 -15.06
C GLY A 248 -11.66 4.15 -15.67
N ASN A 249 -10.60 4.92 -15.86
CA ASN A 249 -9.34 4.50 -16.48
C ASN A 249 -8.23 4.36 -15.43
N ASP A 250 -8.51 3.65 -14.35
CA ASP A 250 -7.65 3.54 -13.18
C ASP A 250 -6.24 3.02 -13.49
N PHE A 251 -6.08 1.99 -14.34
CA PHE A 251 -4.76 1.44 -14.68
C PHE A 251 -3.87 2.45 -15.41
N GLU A 252 -4.40 3.11 -16.44
CA GLU A 252 -3.68 4.16 -17.17
C GLU A 252 -3.34 5.34 -16.25
N PHE A 253 -4.28 5.73 -15.40
CA PHE A 253 -4.06 6.83 -14.47
C PHE A 253 -2.95 6.49 -13.47
N HIS A 254 -2.95 5.29 -12.88
CA HIS A 254 -1.88 4.85 -11.99
C HIS A 254 -0.53 4.81 -12.71
N LYS A 255 -0.46 4.22 -13.91
CA LYS A 255 0.77 4.19 -14.71
C LYS A 255 1.34 5.58 -14.93
N ASN A 256 0.53 6.52 -15.44
CA ASN A 256 0.98 7.87 -15.77
C ASN A 256 1.43 8.65 -14.53
N MET A 257 0.75 8.45 -13.40
CA MET A 257 1.15 9.08 -12.16
C MET A 257 2.47 8.50 -11.62
N TYR A 258 2.68 7.19 -11.72
CA TYR A 258 3.98 6.59 -11.39
C TYR A 258 5.09 7.12 -12.30
N GLU A 259 4.89 7.17 -13.62
CA GLU A 259 5.85 7.75 -14.55
C GLU A 259 6.17 9.21 -14.22
N LYS A 260 5.14 10.02 -13.91
CA LYS A 260 5.30 11.42 -13.50
C LYS A 260 6.23 11.57 -12.29
N TYR A 261 6.03 10.76 -11.25
CA TYR A 261 6.82 10.89 -10.02
C TYR A 261 8.19 10.25 -10.13
N PHE A 262 8.31 9.08 -10.74
CA PHE A 262 9.61 8.42 -10.93
C PHE A 262 10.52 9.09 -11.95
N SER A 263 9.99 9.92 -12.84
CA SER A 263 10.80 10.77 -13.72
C SER A 263 11.34 12.03 -13.02
N ARG A 264 10.80 12.39 -11.87
CA ARG A 264 11.13 13.63 -11.15
C ARG A 264 11.83 13.40 -9.83
N LEU A 265 11.59 12.27 -9.18
CA LEU A 265 12.02 11.98 -7.82
C LEU A 265 12.78 10.66 -7.74
N ALA A 266 13.74 10.61 -6.84
CA ALA A 266 14.45 9.39 -6.44
C ALA A 266 14.58 9.35 -4.91
N PHE A 267 14.80 8.14 -4.37
CA PHE A 267 15.01 7.95 -2.93
C PHE A 267 16.48 7.62 -2.65
N ILE A 268 17.08 8.37 -1.74
CA ILE A 268 18.43 8.12 -1.25
C ILE A 268 18.31 7.41 0.09
N GLU A 269 18.63 6.11 0.07
CA GLU A 269 18.64 5.29 1.28
C GLU A 269 19.93 5.56 2.07
N PHE A 270 19.79 5.84 3.35
CA PHE A 270 20.90 5.95 4.30
C PHE A 270 21.03 4.69 5.16
N LEU A 271 19.93 4.22 5.73
CA LEU A 271 19.90 2.98 6.51
C LEU A 271 18.79 2.06 5.98
N LYS A 272 19.08 0.78 5.91
CA LYS A 272 18.09 -0.29 5.66
C LYS A 272 17.68 -0.94 7.00
N PRO A 273 16.54 -1.63 7.06
CA PRO A 273 16.18 -2.41 8.24
C PRO A 273 17.26 -3.44 8.58
N GLY A 274 17.55 -3.60 9.88
CA GLY A 274 18.59 -4.49 10.39
C GLY A 274 19.91 -3.75 10.65
N ILE A 275 21.02 -4.50 10.63
CA ILE A 275 22.35 -3.99 10.93
C ILE A 275 22.98 -3.34 9.70
N ASN A 276 23.40 -2.09 9.85
CA ASN A 276 24.10 -1.31 8.85
C ASN A 276 25.55 -1.11 9.31
N GLN A 277 26.52 -1.45 8.46
CA GLN A 277 27.93 -1.15 8.71
C GLN A 277 28.26 0.20 8.07
N ILE A 278 28.53 1.21 8.89
CA ILE A 278 28.90 2.57 8.46
C ILE A 278 30.24 2.91 9.06
N TYR A 279 31.28 2.93 8.23
CA TYR A 279 32.68 3.00 8.68
C TYR A 279 32.97 1.86 9.68
N ASP A 280 33.51 2.14 10.83
CA ASP A 280 33.80 1.17 11.91
C ASP A 280 32.61 0.93 12.85
N TYR A 281 31.46 1.56 12.60
CA TYR A 281 30.29 1.50 13.47
C TYR A 281 29.21 0.57 12.91
N LYS A 282 28.57 -0.20 13.82
CA LYS A 282 27.37 -0.99 13.54
C LYS A 282 26.14 -0.26 14.05
N ILE A 283 25.20 0.05 13.16
CA ILE A 283 23.95 0.77 13.48
C ILE A 283 22.79 -0.13 13.16
N GLU A 284 21.97 -0.43 14.15
CA GLU A 284 20.70 -1.14 13.94
C GLU A 284 19.59 -0.14 13.62
N SER A 285 18.84 -0.41 12.56
CA SER A 285 17.64 0.35 12.22
C SER A 285 16.44 -0.59 12.11
N LYS A 286 15.32 -0.21 12.74
CA LYS A 286 14.06 -0.96 12.64
C LYS A 286 13.35 -0.73 11.32
N LYS A 287 13.58 0.40 10.68
CA LYS A 287 12.94 0.81 9.42
C LYS A 287 13.98 1.29 8.42
N ARG A 288 13.56 1.39 7.17
CA ARG A 288 14.33 2.06 6.13
C ARG A 288 14.34 3.56 6.37
N ILE A 289 15.51 4.20 6.37
CA ILE A 289 15.69 5.64 6.59
C ILE A 289 16.38 6.26 5.38
N GLY A 290 15.82 7.34 4.88
CA GLY A 290 16.37 8.08 3.74
C GLY A 290 15.56 9.32 3.42
N ILE A 291 15.87 9.93 2.28
CA ILE A 291 15.21 11.14 1.79
C ILE A 291 14.78 10.98 0.34
N VAL A 292 13.71 11.67 -0.03
CA VAL A 292 13.30 11.86 -1.41
C VAL A 292 13.94 13.13 -1.94
N VAL A 293 14.57 13.05 -3.09
CA VAL A 293 15.22 14.18 -3.77
C VAL A 293 14.76 14.27 -5.22
N PRO A 294 14.85 15.47 -5.85
CA PRO A 294 14.74 15.60 -7.29
C PRO A 294 15.73 14.68 -8.01
N ILE A 295 15.31 14.09 -9.12
CA ILE A 295 16.12 13.08 -9.82
C ILE A 295 17.46 13.62 -10.35
N GLU A 296 17.49 14.90 -10.70
CA GLU A 296 18.72 15.61 -11.10
C GLU A 296 19.76 15.68 -9.98
N LYS A 297 19.32 15.67 -8.72
CA LYS A 297 20.19 15.70 -7.54
C LYS A 297 20.61 14.31 -7.05
N PHE A 298 20.08 13.25 -7.67
CA PHE A 298 20.30 11.88 -7.20
C PHE A 298 21.67 11.30 -7.58
N LYS A 299 22.26 11.71 -8.72
CA LYS A 299 23.34 10.94 -9.35
C LYS A 299 24.73 11.13 -8.73
N ASN A 300 25.05 12.33 -8.24
CA ASN A 300 26.45 12.70 -7.89
C ASN A 300 26.62 13.15 -6.44
N GLY A 301 25.60 13.00 -5.61
CA GLY A 301 25.67 13.48 -4.23
C GLY A 301 26.39 12.50 -3.29
N ILE A 302 26.83 13.03 -2.16
CA ILE A 302 27.60 12.31 -1.14
C ILE A 302 26.76 12.13 0.12
N LYS A 303 26.73 10.91 0.66
CA LYS A 303 26.15 10.64 1.97
C LYS A 303 27.17 10.88 3.06
N LEU A 304 26.82 11.71 4.03
CA LEU A 304 27.60 11.93 5.25
C LEU A 304 26.90 11.35 6.46
N TYR A 305 27.69 10.78 7.34
CA TYR A 305 27.27 10.25 8.63
C TYR A 305 28.11 10.90 9.72
N LYS A 306 27.49 11.55 10.69
CA LYS A 306 28.18 12.19 11.81
C LYS A 306 27.98 11.40 13.08
N PHE A 307 29.08 11.03 13.71
CA PHE A 307 29.11 10.31 14.99
C PHE A 307 29.62 11.21 16.11
N SER A 308 29.18 10.90 17.33
CA SER A 308 29.79 11.42 18.56
C SER A 308 31.14 10.74 18.82
N SER A 309 31.91 11.26 19.77
CA SER A 309 33.14 10.61 20.26
C SER A 309 32.92 9.24 20.88
N SER A 310 31.69 8.96 21.34
CA SER A 310 31.27 7.66 21.86
C SER A 310 30.72 6.69 20.79
N GLY A 311 30.75 7.06 19.51
CA GLY A 311 30.28 6.22 18.41
C GLY A 311 28.77 6.24 18.17
N GLN A 312 28.02 7.15 18.80
CA GLN A 312 26.61 7.31 18.57
C GLN A 312 26.37 8.11 17.27
N LEU A 313 25.48 7.62 16.38
CA LEU A 313 25.08 8.37 15.19
C LEU A 313 24.28 9.62 15.61
N LEU A 314 24.78 10.79 15.26
CA LEU A 314 24.17 12.09 15.61
C LEU A 314 23.21 12.58 14.53
N TYR A 315 23.64 12.54 13.27
CA TYR A 315 22.82 12.90 12.12
C TYR A 315 23.39 12.31 10.82
N MET A 316 22.58 12.35 9.78
CA MET A 316 22.97 12.02 8.42
C MET A 316 22.64 13.21 7.51
N GLU A 317 23.44 13.41 6.46
CA GLU A 317 23.23 14.45 5.45
C GLU A 317 23.49 13.90 4.06
N TYR A 318 22.77 14.41 3.09
CA TYR A 318 23.06 14.26 1.69
C TYR A 318 23.57 15.59 1.16
N ILE A 319 24.75 15.58 0.57
CA ILE A 319 25.32 16.75 -0.10
C ILE A 319 25.17 16.52 -1.59
N THR A 320 24.39 17.37 -2.25
CA THR A 320 24.20 17.35 -3.70
C THR A 320 25.47 17.84 -4.41
N ASP A 321 25.58 17.61 -5.71
CA ASP A 321 26.71 18.04 -6.53
C ASP A 321 26.86 19.58 -6.63
N ASP A 322 25.76 20.32 -6.44
CA ASP A 322 25.76 21.80 -6.33
C ASP A 322 26.04 22.31 -4.90
N GLY A 323 26.35 21.41 -3.96
CA GLY A 323 26.74 21.74 -2.59
C GLY A 323 25.59 21.97 -1.62
N GLU A 324 24.32 21.76 -2.02
CA GLU A 324 23.19 21.81 -1.10
C GLU A 324 23.28 20.66 -0.08
N ARG A 325 22.98 20.97 1.19
CA ARG A 325 23.00 20.00 2.29
C ARG A 325 21.59 19.70 2.74
N ILE A 326 21.17 18.44 2.60
CA ILE A 326 19.85 17.95 2.99
C ILE A 326 20.03 17.04 4.21
N LYS A 327 19.53 17.46 5.36
CA LYS A 327 19.57 16.67 6.60
C LYS A 327 18.52 15.58 6.59
N VAL A 328 18.89 14.42 7.13
CA VAL A 328 18.02 13.28 7.35
C VAL A 328 17.64 13.23 8.81
N ASN A 329 16.35 13.29 9.10
CA ASN A 329 15.86 13.15 10.47
C ASN A 329 15.99 11.69 10.92
N LEU A 330 16.65 11.50 12.08
CA LEU A 330 16.81 10.19 12.70
C LEU A 330 15.57 9.77 13.52
N TYR A 331 14.72 10.74 13.84
CA TYR A 331 13.62 10.60 14.78
C TYR A 331 12.30 11.08 14.15
N GLU A 332 11.62 10.16 13.50
CA GLU A 332 10.17 10.20 13.26
C GLU A 332 9.57 8.81 13.47
#